data_6c2b68765ee8c3062526bf424bc63aa6
#
_entry.id   6c2b68765ee8c3062526bf424bc63aa6
#
_cell.length_a   1.000
_cell.length_b   1.000
_cell.length_c   1.000
_cell.angle_alpha   90.00
_cell.angle_beta   90.00
_cell.angle_gamma   90.00
#
_symmetry.space_group_name_H-M   'P 1'
#
loop_
_entity.id
_entity.type
_entity.pdbx_description
1 polymer ?
#
loop_
_entity_poly.entity_id
_entity_poly.type
_entity_poly.pdbx_seq_one_letter_code
_entity_poly.pdbx_strand_id
1 'polypeptide(L)'
;ADKSIQDLKKMKKQEKPFFLAVGFIRPHLPFVVPQKYWDLYDHSKIEIPDNYILKPGNNIPERALTNWSELRAYSGIPELGPLDEATAKLMIHGYYASVSFVDAQIGRLLKALKEEGLDKNTTVILIGDHGWNLGEHGTWCKHSIMNTCLHSTLIINSPEIKAPYRCEQIVEFVDLYPTM
;
A
#
# COMPACT_ATOMS: atom_id res chain seq x y z
N ALA A 1 8.83 -5.18 11.29
CA ALA A 1 9.82 -4.15 11.66
C ALA A 1 10.91 -4.68 12.60
N ASP A 2 10.60 -5.37 13.72
CA ASP A 2 11.59 -5.74 14.75
C ASP A 2 12.75 -6.56 14.20
N LYS A 3 12.45 -7.60 13.41
CA LYS A 3 13.48 -8.44 12.78
C LYS A 3 14.37 -7.62 11.85
N SER A 4 13.78 -6.77 11.01
CA SER A 4 14.52 -5.92 10.07
C SER A 4 15.39 -4.88 10.78
N ILE A 5 14.94 -4.33 11.91
CA ILE A 5 15.75 -3.44 12.76
C ILE A 5 16.95 -4.18 13.35
N GLN A 6 16.77 -5.42 13.80
CA GLN A 6 17.88 -6.25 14.28
C GLN A 6 18.89 -6.55 13.17
N ASP A 7 18.40 -6.85 11.95
CA ASP A 7 19.27 -7.14 10.83
C ASP A 7 20.03 -5.88 10.37
N LEU A 8 19.38 -4.71 10.36
CA LEU A 8 20.05 -3.43 10.10
C LEU A 8 21.21 -3.19 11.07
N LYS A 9 21.01 -3.42 12.38
CA LYS A 9 22.06 -3.29 13.40
C LYS A 9 23.21 -4.28 13.20
N LYS A 10 22.93 -5.48 12.71
CA LYS A 10 23.97 -6.46 12.37
C LYS A 10 24.79 -6.03 11.15
N MET A 11 24.10 -5.53 10.11
CA MET A 11 24.74 -5.07 8.87
C MET A 11 25.67 -3.88 9.15
N LYS A 12 25.25 -2.93 9.98
CA LYS A 12 26.11 -1.82 10.44
C LYS A 12 27.44 -2.31 11.01
N LYS A 13 27.41 -3.35 11.85
CA LYS A 13 28.62 -3.88 12.50
C LYS A 13 29.61 -4.52 11.51
N GLN A 14 29.17 -4.84 10.29
CA GLN A 14 30.04 -5.44 9.28
C GLN A 14 30.89 -4.43 8.52
N GLU A 15 30.58 -3.13 8.65
CA GLU A 15 31.26 -2.01 7.96
C GLU A 15 31.37 -2.20 6.44
N LYS A 16 30.37 -2.87 5.84
CA LYS A 16 30.29 -3.14 4.41
C LYS A 16 29.01 -2.54 3.81
N PRO A 17 29.01 -2.21 2.53
CA PRO A 17 27.76 -1.90 1.85
C PRO A 17 26.74 -3.03 2.03
N PHE A 18 25.46 -2.67 2.14
CA PHE A 18 24.39 -3.63 2.33
C PHE A 18 23.20 -3.34 1.43
N PHE A 19 22.44 -4.35 1.14
CA PHE A 19 21.10 -4.27 0.59
C PHE A 19 20.13 -4.94 1.56
N LEU A 20 19.08 -4.24 1.96
CA LEU A 20 18.07 -4.76 2.89
C LEU A 20 16.67 -4.56 2.28
N ALA A 21 16.05 -5.64 1.84
CA ALA A 21 14.65 -5.65 1.42
C ALA A 21 13.75 -5.99 2.61
N VAL A 22 12.71 -5.18 2.83
CA VAL A 22 11.74 -5.36 3.92
C VAL A 22 10.34 -5.35 3.34
N GLY A 23 9.61 -6.46 3.47
CA GLY A 23 8.23 -6.58 3.04
C GLY A 23 7.23 -6.48 4.19
N PHE A 24 6.09 -5.86 3.92
CA PHE A 24 4.93 -5.81 4.78
C PHE A 24 3.72 -6.37 4.04
N ILE A 25 2.98 -7.30 4.65
CA ILE A 25 1.79 -7.87 4.04
C ILE A 25 0.64 -6.86 4.00
N ARG A 26 0.50 -6.02 5.04
CA ARG A 26 -0.52 -4.98 5.04
C ARG A 26 -0.14 -3.87 4.04
N PRO A 27 -1.14 -3.25 3.40
CA PRO A 27 -2.58 -3.27 3.64
C PRO A 27 -3.37 -4.40 2.98
N HIS A 28 -2.76 -5.51 2.57
CA HIS A 28 -3.47 -6.68 2.03
C HIS A 28 -4.49 -7.26 3.03
N LEU A 29 -5.55 -7.86 2.51
CA LEU A 29 -6.52 -8.63 3.28
C LEU A 29 -5.87 -9.73 4.16
N PRO A 30 -6.49 -10.14 5.27
CA PRO A 30 -7.59 -9.49 5.99
C PRO A 30 -7.12 -8.20 6.66
N PHE A 31 -7.98 -7.18 6.77
CA PHE A 31 -7.63 -5.88 7.37
C PHE A 31 -7.61 -5.94 8.90
N VAL A 32 -6.79 -6.84 9.45
CA VAL A 32 -6.63 -7.01 10.90
C VAL A 32 -5.41 -6.23 11.38
N VAL A 33 -5.65 -5.25 12.23
CA VAL A 33 -4.63 -4.35 12.80
C VAL A 33 -4.93 -4.08 14.28
N PRO A 34 -3.95 -3.60 15.06
CA PRO A 34 -4.22 -3.16 16.42
C PRO A 34 -5.26 -2.04 16.48
N GLN A 35 -6.15 -2.11 17.47
CA GLN A 35 -7.30 -1.21 17.66
C GLN A 35 -6.94 0.28 17.53
N LYS A 36 -5.79 0.69 18.07
CA LYS A 36 -5.33 2.09 18.01
C LYS A 36 -5.20 2.68 16.59
N TYR A 37 -5.01 1.85 15.55
CA TYR A 37 -4.96 2.31 14.16
C TYR A 37 -6.35 2.37 13.55
N TRP A 38 -7.25 1.50 13.99
CA TRP A 38 -8.66 1.56 13.66
C TRP A 38 -9.29 2.85 14.20
N ASP A 39 -9.01 3.18 15.44
CA ASP A 39 -9.57 4.35 16.15
C ASP A 39 -9.06 5.71 15.61
N LEU A 40 -8.09 5.71 14.69
CA LEU A 40 -7.66 6.93 13.99
C LEU A 40 -8.72 7.50 13.05
N TYR A 41 -9.68 6.69 12.63
CA TYR A 41 -10.69 7.05 11.65
C TYR A 41 -12.08 7.00 12.26
N ASP A 42 -12.85 8.07 12.04
CA ASP A 42 -14.26 8.10 12.37
C ASP A 42 -15.05 7.35 11.29
N HIS A 43 -15.60 6.19 11.64
CA HIS A 43 -16.33 5.34 10.70
C HIS A 43 -17.51 6.08 10.03
N SER A 44 -18.15 7.00 10.75
CA SER A 44 -19.27 7.78 10.20
C SER A 44 -18.89 8.73 9.08
N LYS A 45 -17.59 9.04 8.96
CA LYS A 45 -17.01 9.93 7.93
C LYS A 45 -16.36 9.16 6.78
N ILE A 46 -16.40 7.84 6.81
CA ILE A 46 -15.90 7.04 5.69
C ILE A 46 -16.87 7.20 4.52
N GLU A 47 -16.35 7.67 3.41
CA GLU A 47 -17.09 7.83 2.16
C GLU A 47 -16.79 6.68 1.22
N ILE A 48 -17.77 6.26 0.45
CA ILE A 48 -17.59 5.33 -0.66
C ILE A 48 -17.22 6.14 -1.91
N PRO A 49 -16.49 5.55 -2.88
CA PRO A 49 -16.15 6.25 -4.12
C PRO A 49 -17.40 6.72 -4.88
N ASP A 50 -17.37 7.91 -5.47
CA ASP A 50 -18.47 8.46 -6.27
C ASP A 50 -18.90 7.55 -7.42
N ASN A 51 -17.96 6.77 -7.94
CA ASN A 51 -18.16 5.80 -9.02
C ASN A 51 -18.42 4.37 -8.52
N TYR A 52 -18.80 4.18 -7.26
CA TYR A 52 -18.95 2.87 -6.61
C TYR A 52 -19.80 1.86 -7.40
N ILE A 53 -20.96 2.28 -7.90
CA ILE A 53 -21.86 1.44 -8.68
C ILE A 53 -21.96 1.86 -10.15
N LEU A 54 -21.23 2.91 -10.55
CA LEU A 54 -21.26 3.40 -11.91
C LEU A 54 -20.54 2.42 -12.82
N LYS A 55 -21.27 1.87 -13.79
CA LYS A 55 -20.63 1.13 -14.88
C LYS A 55 -19.71 2.10 -15.63
N PRO A 56 -18.44 1.75 -15.83
CA PRO A 56 -17.64 2.50 -16.77
C PRO A 56 -18.35 2.48 -18.11
N GLY A 57 -18.24 3.57 -18.89
CA GLY A 57 -19.04 3.78 -20.10
C GLY A 57 -19.13 2.58 -21.05
N ASN A 58 -20.10 2.57 -21.90
CA ASN A 58 -20.55 1.45 -22.73
C ASN A 58 -19.47 0.69 -23.54
N ASN A 59 -18.25 1.21 -23.62
CA ASN A 59 -17.15 0.64 -24.38
C ASN A 59 -16.14 -0.15 -23.54
N ILE A 60 -16.38 -0.32 -22.24
CA ILE A 60 -15.48 -1.10 -21.39
C ILE A 60 -15.96 -2.54 -21.35
N PRO A 61 -15.12 -3.50 -21.77
CA PRO A 61 -15.47 -4.91 -21.69
C PRO A 61 -15.81 -5.33 -20.25
N GLU A 62 -16.83 -6.14 -20.06
CA GLU A 62 -17.24 -6.64 -18.75
C GLU A 62 -16.08 -7.33 -17.99
N ARG A 63 -15.16 -7.94 -18.73
CA ARG A 63 -13.92 -8.53 -18.17
C ARG A 63 -13.01 -7.53 -17.46
N ALA A 64 -13.06 -6.24 -17.80
CA ALA A 64 -12.28 -5.22 -17.12
C ALA A 64 -12.78 -4.94 -15.69
N LEU A 65 -13.98 -5.38 -15.38
CA LEU A 65 -14.65 -5.25 -14.08
C LEU A 65 -14.58 -6.56 -13.27
N THR A 66 -13.59 -7.39 -13.51
CA THR A 66 -13.45 -8.66 -12.81
C THR A 66 -13.32 -8.44 -11.30
N ASN A 67 -14.21 -9.08 -10.57
CA ASN A 67 -14.22 -9.13 -9.12
C ASN A 67 -13.70 -10.53 -8.71
N TRP A 68 -12.41 -10.66 -8.67
CA TRP A 68 -11.76 -11.93 -8.30
C TRP A 68 -12.20 -12.40 -6.91
N SER A 69 -12.10 -13.68 -6.69
CA SER A 69 -12.54 -14.37 -5.48
C SER A 69 -11.83 -13.95 -4.20
N GLU A 70 -10.78 -13.13 -4.27
CA GLU A 70 -9.94 -12.81 -3.12
C GLU A 70 -10.74 -12.22 -1.94
N LEU A 71 -11.51 -11.17 -2.16
CA LEU A 71 -12.44 -10.65 -1.13
C LEU A 71 -13.61 -11.60 -0.90
N ARG A 72 -14.11 -12.24 -1.97
CA ARG A 72 -15.28 -13.11 -1.93
C ARG A 72 -15.08 -14.39 -1.14
N ALA A 73 -13.84 -14.75 -0.85
CA ALA A 73 -13.50 -15.89 0.01
C ALA A 73 -13.72 -15.63 1.51
N TYR A 74 -14.00 -14.38 1.92
CA TYR A 74 -14.20 -14.04 3.32
C TYR A 74 -15.66 -14.19 3.74
N SER A 75 -15.85 -14.69 4.97
CA SER A 75 -17.17 -14.83 5.57
C SER A 75 -17.90 -13.48 5.64
N GLY A 76 -19.18 -13.47 5.32
CA GLY A 76 -20.01 -12.27 5.33
C GLY A 76 -19.92 -11.42 4.07
N ILE A 77 -19.08 -11.80 3.10
CA ILE A 77 -18.99 -11.12 1.80
C ILE A 77 -19.85 -11.88 0.78
N PRO A 78 -20.75 -11.22 0.04
CA PRO A 78 -21.55 -11.88 -0.99
C PRO A 78 -20.67 -12.42 -2.12
N GLU A 79 -21.00 -13.58 -2.67
CA GLU A 79 -20.24 -14.20 -3.76
C GLU A 79 -20.21 -13.33 -5.04
N LEU A 80 -21.28 -12.62 -5.31
CA LEU A 80 -21.46 -11.81 -6.51
C LEU A 80 -22.11 -10.47 -6.17
N GLY A 81 -21.94 -9.50 -7.07
CA GLY A 81 -22.57 -8.19 -6.98
C GLY A 81 -21.81 -7.19 -6.10
N PRO A 82 -22.28 -5.96 -6.01
CA PRO A 82 -21.68 -4.93 -5.15
C PRO A 82 -21.86 -5.29 -3.67
N LEU A 83 -20.97 -4.83 -2.83
CA LEU A 83 -21.21 -4.85 -1.38
C LEU A 83 -22.28 -3.81 -1.04
N ASP A 84 -23.03 -4.04 0.03
CA ASP A 84 -23.83 -2.97 0.61
C ASP A 84 -22.93 -1.84 1.16
N GLU A 85 -23.53 -0.66 1.32
CA GLU A 85 -22.78 0.54 1.73
C GLU A 85 -22.09 0.36 3.08
N ALA A 86 -22.73 -0.29 4.04
CA ALA A 86 -22.17 -0.49 5.38
C ALA A 86 -20.94 -1.40 5.32
N THR A 87 -21.02 -2.50 4.58
CA THR A 87 -19.89 -3.41 4.34
C THR A 87 -18.77 -2.71 3.57
N ALA A 88 -19.10 -1.93 2.53
CA ALA A 88 -18.10 -1.18 1.77
C ALA A 88 -17.35 -0.18 2.66
N LYS A 89 -18.04 0.60 3.47
CA LYS A 89 -17.42 1.52 4.43
C LYS A 89 -16.54 0.80 5.46
N LEU A 90 -16.98 -0.37 5.93
CA LEU A 90 -16.19 -1.19 6.85
C LEU A 90 -14.87 -1.64 6.21
N MET A 91 -14.91 -2.06 4.95
CA MET A 91 -13.73 -2.48 4.19
C MET A 91 -12.76 -1.33 3.94
N ILE A 92 -13.28 -0.16 3.55
CA ILE A 92 -12.48 1.06 3.35
C ILE A 92 -11.81 1.48 4.67
N HIS A 93 -12.55 1.50 5.76
CA HIS A 93 -12.03 1.79 7.09
C HIS A 93 -10.87 0.85 7.46
N GLY A 94 -11.07 -0.46 7.28
CA GLY A 94 -10.04 -1.47 7.55
C GLY A 94 -8.79 -1.28 6.70
N TYR A 95 -8.95 -0.88 5.44
CA TYR A 95 -7.82 -0.56 4.57
C TYR A 95 -7.04 0.66 5.07
N TYR A 96 -7.72 1.76 5.41
CA TYR A 96 -7.07 2.97 5.95
C TYR A 96 -6.31 2.67 7.26
N ALA A 97 -6.93 1.93 8.17
CA ALA A 97 -6.28 1.49 9.39
C ALA A 97 -5.04 0.63 9.13
N SER A 98 -5.10 -0.23 8.09
CA SER A 98 -3.98 -1.08 7.67
C SER A 98 -2.82 -0.26 7.08
N VAL A 99 -3.12 0.77 6.30
CA VAL A 99 -2.12 1.71 5.78
C VAL A 99 -1.43 2.44 6.93
N SER A 100 -2.20 2.98 7.89
CA SER A 100 -1.62 3.66 9.07
C SER A 100 -0.77 2.73 9.94
N PHE A 101 -1.14 1.45 10.04
CA PHE A 101 -0.32 0.47 10.74
C PHE A 101 1.02 0.25 10.04
N VAL A 102 1.02 0.09 8.71
CA VAL A 102 2.27 -0.10 7.94
C VAL A 102 3.14 1.14 7.99
N ASP A 103 2.54 2.33 7.84
CA ASP A 103 3.26 3.61 7.95
C ASP A 103 4.00 3.71 9.28
N ALA A 104 3.35 3.35 10.39
CA ALA A 104 4.00 3.32 11.70
C ALA A 104 5.15 2.30 11.77
N GLN A 105 5.06 1.15 11.07
CA GLN A 105 6.17 0.19 11.02
C GLN A 105 7.33 0.70 10.18
N ILE A 106 7.05 1.36 9.06
CA ILE A 106 8.06 2.05 8.23
C ILE A 106 8.75 3.14 9.04
N GLY A 107 7.98 3.97 9.76
CA GLY A 107 8.52 5.00 10.65
C GLY A 107 9.49 4.46 11.69
N ARG A 108 9.24 3.26 12.24
CA ARG A 108 10.17 2.58 13.17
C ARG A 108 11.48 2.18 12.50
N LEU A 109 11.44 1.72 11.26
CA LEU A 109 12.65 1.38 10.48
C LEU A 109 13.47 2.63 10.16
N LEU A 110 12.81 3.70 9.70
CA LEU A 110 13.47 4.97 9.40
C LEU A 110 14.10 5.59 10.65
N LYS A 111 13.41 5.50 11.78
CA LYS A 111 13.95 5.92 13.07
C LYS A 111 15.21 5.13 13.44
N ALA A 112 15.16 3.79 13.32
CA ALA A 112 16.32 2.96 13.61
C ALA A 112 17.50 3.25 12.65
N LEU A 113 17.23 3.46 11.36
CA LEU A 113 18.24 3.86 10.37
C LEU A 113 18.98 5.14 10.82
N LYS A 114 18.21 6.13 11.26
CA LYS A 114 18.74 7.42 11.76
C LYS A 114 19.50 7.26 13.08
N GLU A 115 18.96 6.52 14.04
CA GLU A 115 19.61 6.27 15.33
C GLU A 115 20.94 5.52 15.18
N GLU A 116 21.04 4.69 14.16
CA GLU A 116 22.29 3.99 13.81
C GLU A 116 23.25 4.86 12.99
N GLY A 117 22.86 6.08 12.60
CA GLY A 117 23.68 7.00 11.81
C GLY A 117 23.86 6.57 10.34
N LEU A 118 23.01 5.69 9.84
CA LEU A 118 23.06 5.15 8.47
C LEU A 118 22.26 5.97 7.48
N ASP A 119 21.40 6.88 7.94
CA ASP A 119 20.52 7.71 7.12
C ASP A 119 21.28 8.65 6.16
N LYS A 120 22.53 8.96 6.47
CA LYS A 120 23.37 9.87 5.67
C LYS A 120 24.03 9.21 4.45
N ASN A 121 24.05 7.89 4.41
CA ASN A 121 24.72 7.11 3.36
C ASN A 121 23.88 5.95 2.84
N THR A 122 22.57 5.95 3.10
CA THR A 122 21.67 4.90 2.67
C THR A 122 20.56 5.50 1.83
N THR A 123 20.37 5.00 0.61
CA THR A 123 19.18 5.27 -0.20
C THR A 123 18.04 4.38 0.30
N VAL A 124 16.89 4.99 0.55
CA VAL A 124 15.66 4.30 0.95
C VAL A 124 14.65 4.40 -0.19
N ILE A 125 14.14 3.26 -0.62
CA ILE A 125 13.10 3.16 -1.64
C ILE A 125 11.87 2.51 -1.01
N LEU A 126 10.74 3.22 -1.02
CA LEU A 126 9.45 2.70 -0.63
C LEU A 126 8.61 2.48 -1.89
N ILE A 127 8.15 1.25 -2.08
CA ILE A 127 7.28 0.88 -3.19
C ILE A 127 6.04 0.14 -2.69
N GLY A 128 4.92 0.33 -3.39
CA GLY A 128 3.82 -0.63 -3.40
C GLY A 128 3.99 -1.54 -4.62
N ASP A 129 3.70 -2.82 -4.49
CA ASP A 129 3.79 -3.78 -5.60
C ASP A 129 2.68 -3.60 -6.64
N HIS A 130 1.56 -3.00 -6.25
CA HIS A 130 0.42 -2.61 -7.07
C HIS A 130 -0.45 -1.59 -6.30
N GLY A 131 -1.43 -1.00 -6.97
CA GLY A 131 -2.48 -0.24 -6.33
C GLY A 131 -3.60 -1.15 -5.79
N TRP A 132 -4.76 -0.55 -5.45
CA TRP A 132 -5.87 -1.29 -4.83
C TRP A 132 -7.20 -0.62 -5.12
N ASN A 133 -8.23 -1.42 -5.47
CA ASN A 133 -9.61 -0.95 -5.58
C ASN A 133 -10.31 -1.03 -4.23
N LEU A 134 -11.03 0.02 -3.89
CA LEU A 134 -11.85 0.15 -2.68
C LEU A 134 -13.34 0.35 -3.01
N GLY A 135 -13.80 -0.27 -4.06
CA GLY A 135 -15.20 -0.23 -4.47
C GLY A 135 -15.45 0.53 -5.78
N GLU A 136 -14.44 1.16 -6.37
CA GLU A 136 -14.58 1.82 -7.67
C GLU A 136 -15.17 0.86 -8.70
N HIS A 137 -16.26 1.29 -9.38
CA HIS A 137 -17.03 0.48 -10.33
C HIS A 137 -17.51 -0.87 -9.76
N GLY A 138 -17.71 -0.96 -8.45
CA GLY A 138 -18.07 -2.20 -7.74
C GLY A 138 -16.93 -3.20 -7.63
N THR A 139 -15.70 -2.83 -8.00
CA THR A 139 -14.51 -3.71 -7.95
C THR A 139 -13.74 -3.56 -6.64
N TRP A 140 -13.10 -4.65 -6.23
CA TRP A 140 -12.30 -4.73 -5.02
C TRP A 140 -10.96 -5.41 -5.30
N CYS A 141 -10.00 -5.17 -4.43
CA CYS A 141 -8.66 -5.74 -4.57
C CYS A 141 -7.89 -5.18 -5.78
N LYS A 142 -7.13 -6.01 -6.51
CA LYS A 142 -6.08 -5.54 -7.42
C LYS A 142 -6.10 -6.11 -8.83
N HIS A 143 -6.97 -7.08 -9.09
CA HIS A 143 -6.96 -7.82 -10.35
C HIS A 143 -7.69 -7.07 -11.47
N SER A 144 -7.26 -5.85 -11.75
CA SER A 144 -7.82 -5.04 -12.83
C SER A 144 -6.73 -4.19 -13.51
N ILE A 145 -7.07 -3.68 -14.70
CA ILE A 145 -6.24 -2.73 -15.45
C ILE A 145 -6.61 -1.27 -15.16
N MET A 146 -7.40 -1.03 -14.12
CA MET A 146 -7.78 0.32 -13.72
C MET A 146 -6.59 1.06 -13.08
N ASN A 147 -6.55 2.36 -13.24
CA ASN A 147 -5.48 3.20 -12.67
C ASN A 147 -5.31 2.99 -11.17
N THR A 148 -6.40 2.77 -10.44
CA THR A 148 -6.40 2.44 -9.02
C THR A 148 -5.57 1.20 -8.67
N CYS A 149 -5.43 0.24 -9.60
CA CYS A 149 -4.58 -0.94 -9.45
C CYS A 149 -3.19 -0.78 -10.07
N LEU A 150 -3.07 0.02 -11.14
CA LEU A 150 -1.81 0.20 -11.85
C LEU A 150 -0.92 1.27 -11.22
N HIS A 151 -1.51 2.30 -10.61
CA HIS A 151 -0.76 3.31 -9.87
C HIS A 151 -0.34 2.77 -8.51
N SER A 152 0.94 2.71 -8.31
CA SER A 152 1.53 2.28 -7.05
C SER A 152 2.40 3.39 -6.45
N THR A 153 2.57 3.34 -5.14
CA THR A 153 3.44 4.28 -4.43
C THR A 153 4.89 4.03 -4.80
N LEU A 154 5.62 5.11 -5.15
CA LEU A 154 7.07 5.10 -5.27
C LEU A 154 7.63 6.36 -4.60
N ILE A 155 8.41 6.18 -3.56
CA ILE A 155 9.12 7.26 -2.85
C ILE A 155 10.57 6.87 -2.74
N ILE A 156 11.46 7.75 -3.20
CA ILE A 156 12.91 7.57 -3.12
C ILE A 156 13.48 8.68 -2.25
N ASN A 157 14.21 8.30 -1.21
CA ASN A 157 15.02 9.20 -0.40
C ASN A 157 16.48 8.78 -0.49
N SER A 158 17.31 9.65 -1.06
CA SER A 158 18.75 9.44 -1.20
C SER A 158 19.51 10.61 -0.57
N PRO A 159 20.68 10.38 0.01
CA PRO A 159 21.57 11.46 0.50
C PRO A 159 21.93 12.49 -0.58
N GLU A 160 21.84 12.13 -1.84
CA GLU A 160 22.11 13.02 -2.98
C GLU A 160 20.95 13.97 -3.28
N ILE A 161 19.73 13.64 -2.88
CA ILE A 161 18.54 14.47 -3.08
C ILE A 161 18.53 15.59 -2.04
N LYS A 162 18.76 16.82 -2.46
CA LYS A 162 18.91 17.99 -1.56
C LYS A 162 17.58 18.61 -1.13
N ALA A 163 16.53 18.44 -1.92
CA ALA A 163 15.19 18.95 -1.61
C ALA A 163 14.11 17.98 -2.12
N PRO A 164 12.99 17.83 -1.41
CA PRO A 164 11.91 17.01 -1.89
C PRO A 164 11.28 17.63 -3.15
N TYR A 165 10.92 16.80 -4.10
CA TYR A 165 10.15 17.20 -5.29
C TYR A 165 9.20 16.07 -5.71
N ARG A 166 8.16 16.44 -6.42
CA ARG A 166 7.26 15.49 -7.07
C ARG A 166 7.67 15.29 -8.51
N CYS A 167 7.92 14.05 -8.91
CA CYS A 167 8.19 13.67 -10.28
C CYS A 167 6.88 13.30 -10.99
N GLU A 168 6.59 13.94 -12.11
CA GLU A 168 5.38 13.66 -12.92
C GLU A 168 5.69 12.72 -14.11
N GLN A 169 6.92 12.24 -14.22
CA GLN A 169 7.31 11.28 -15.26
C GLN A 169 6.74 9.91 -14.95
N ILE A 170 6.30 9.21 -15.98
CA ILE A 170 5.89 7.81 -15.87
C ILE A 170 7.15 6.96 -15.72
N VAL A 171 7.15 6.11 -14.70
CA VAL A 171 8.19 5.13 -14.41
C VAL A 171 7.56 3.75 -14.22
N GLU A 172 8.32 2.71 -14.48
CA GLU A 172 7.89 1.34 -14.27
C GLU A 172 8.80 0.62 -13.27
N PHE A 173 8.36 -0.48 -12.72
CA PHE A 173 9.17 -1.24 -11.75
C PHE A 173 10.47 -1.80 -12.34
N VAL A 174 10.50 -2.05 -13.64
CA VAL A 174 11.72 -2.47 -14.35
C VAL A 174 12.82 -1.41 -14.31
N ASP A 175 12.47 -0.15 -14.07
CA ASP A 175 13.43 0.96 -13.96
C ASP A 175 14.13 1.01 -12.59
N LEU A 176 13.56 0.34 -11.56
CA LEU A 176 14.09 0.43 -10.20
C LEU A 176 15.48 -0.20 -10.07
N TYR A 177 15.65 -1.42 -10.59
CA TYR A 177 16.94 -2.12 -10.48
C TYR A 177 18.10 -1.38 -11.16
N PRO A 178 17.96 -0.88 -12.39
CA PRO A 178 19.03 -0.10 -13.01
C PRO A 178 19.26 1.29 -12.37
N THR A 179 18.28 1.78 -11.59
CA THR A 179 18.39 3.07 -10.86
C THR A 179 19.16 2.90 -9.53
N MET A 180 19.14 1.72 -8.92
CA MET A 180 19.85 1.41 -7.66
C MET A 180 21.35 1.21 -7.87
#